data_00581f39b9fa9df50d3f3bc7ca6e1c4a
#
_entry.id   00581f39b9fa9df50d3f3bc7ca6e1c4a
#
_cell.length_a   1.000
_cell.length_b   1.000
_cell.length_c   1.000
_cell.angle_alpha   90.00
_cell.angle_beta   90.00
_cell.angle_gamma   90.00
#
_symmetry.space_group_name_H-M   'P 1'
#
loop_
_entity.id
_entity.type
_entity.pdbx_description
1 polymer ?
#
loop_
_entity_poly.entity_id
_entity_poly.type
_entity_poly.pdbx_seq_one_letter_code
_entity_poly.pdbx_strand_id
1 'polypeptide(L)'
;GIELSGYLIEELRDEENYAGFCADVAQADVFVASLIFIEDLAQKVVDAVAPHRDRLKAAVVFPSMPEVMRLNKLGSFSMAQLGQSKSAIAGFMKKRKEAGGAGFQDAMLKLLNTLPTVLKYLPVEKAQDARSFMLSFQYWLGGTPDNLKNFLLMLADKYVFPPAEGEE
;
A
#
# COMPACT_ATOMS: atom_id res chain seq x y z
N GLY A 1 13.09 -18.57 3.40
CA GLY A 1 11.82 -18.40 4.12
C GLY A 1 11.42 -16.94 4.13
N ILE A 2 10.19 -16.65 4.53
CA ILE A 2 9.70 -15.29 4.75
C ILE A 2 9.66 -15.07 6.26
N GLU A 3 10.26 -14.00 6.73
CA GLU A 3 10.17 -13.53 8.11
C GLU A 3 9.15 -12.38 8.18
N LEU A 4 8.31 -12.38 9.20
CA LEU A 4 7.26 -11.40 9.40
C LEU A 4 7.40 -10.75 10.77
N SER A 5 7.48 -9.42 10.78
CA SER A 5 7.32 -8.60 11.98
C SER A 5 5.97 -7.90 11.92
N GLY A 6 5.19 -7.96 12.99
CA GLY A 6 3.86 -7.36 13.04
C GLY A 6 3.71 -6.43 14.25
N TYR A 7 3.08 -5.27 14.01
CA TYR A 7 2.84 -4.25 15.04
C TYR A 7 1.39 -3.80 15.01
N LEU A 8 0.77 -3.71 16.16
CA LEU A 8 -0.48 -2.96 16.30
C LEU A 8 -0.15 -1.47 16.36
N ILE A 9 -0.93 -0.66 15.65
CA ILE A 9 -0.63 0.78 15.51
C ILE A 9 -0.50 1.48 16.87
N GLU A 10 -1.32 1.11 17.85
CA GLU A 10 -1.27 1.70 19.19
C GLU A 10 0.01 1.36 19.98
N GLU A 11 0.66 0.24 19.65
CA GLU A 11 1.93 -0.15 20.28
C GLU A 11 3.06 0.81 19.93
N LEU A 12 2.96 1.53 18.81
CA LEU A 12 3.94 2.53 18.41
C LEU A 12 3.93 3.81 19.27
N ARG A 13 3.05 3.91 20.26
CA ARG A 13 3.11 4.94 21.30
C ARG A 13 4.25 4.70 22.27
N ASP A 14 4.61 3.44 22.50
CA ASP A 14 5.75 3.05 23.28
C ASP A 14 7.04 3.26 22.48
N GLU A 15 8.08 3.85 23.12
CA GLU A 15 9.32 4.22 22.42
C GLU A 15 10.15 2.98 22.04
N GLU A 16 10.13 1.93 22.83
CA GLU A 16 10.86 0.68 22.55
C GLU A 16 10.24 -0.05 21.35
N ASN A 17 8.90 -0.16 21.34
CA ASN A 17 8.18 -0.73 20.22
C ASN A 17 8.37 0.11 18.94
N TYR A 18 8.37 1.43 19.04
CA TYR A 18 8.62 2.29 17.89
C TYR A 18 10.07 2.14 17.37
N ALA A 19 11.05 2.06 18.25
CA ALA A 19 12.44 1.80 17.85
C ALA A 19 12.59 0.44 17.16
N GLY A 20 11.94 -0.60 17.68
CA GLY A 20 11.86 -1.93 17.05
C GLY A 20 11.24 -1.87 15.66
N PHE A 21 10.10 -1.19 15.53
CA PHE A 21 9.43 -0.96 14.25
C PHE A 21 10.36 -0.26 13.23
N CYS A 22 11.06 0.80 13.65
CA CYS A 22 12.00 1.49 12.77
C CYS A 22 13.15 0.59 12.33
N ALA A 23 13.69 -0.25 13.23
CA ALA A 23 14.75 -1.19 12.91
C ALA A 23 14.29 -2.26 11.91
N ASP A 24 13.09 -2.80 12.08
CA ASP A 24 12.52 -3.78 11.17
C ASP A 24 12.24 -3.17 9.79
N VAL A 25 11.64 -1.98 9.73
CA VAL A 25 11.42 -1.24 8.47
C VAL A 25 12.73 -0.99 7.74
N ALA A 26 13.80 -0.64 8.46
CA ALA A 26 15.13 -0.41 7.87
C ALA A 26 15.71 -1.65 7.19
N GLN A 27 15.26 -2.85 7.48
CA GLN A 27 15.72 -4.11 6.90
C GLN A 27 14.68 -4.80 5.99
N ALA A 28 13.42 -4.39 6.07
CA ALA A 28 12.32 -5.03 5.34
C ALA A 28 12.48 -4.92 3.82
N ASP A 29 12.11 -5.95 3.08
CA ASP A 29 11.91 -5.89 1.63
C ASP A 29 10.51 -5.40 1.26
N VAL A 30 9.53 -5.74 2.09
CA VAL A 30 8.12 -5.43 1.89
C VAL A 30 7.54 -4.76 3.12
N PHE A 31 6.76 -3.71 2.91
CA PHE A 31 5.99 -3.03 3.95
C PHE A 31 4.50 -3.15 3.65
N VAL A 32 3.72 -3.50 4.67
CA VAL A 32 2.25 -3.55 4.57
C VAL A 32 1.64 -2.81 5.75
N ALA A 33 0.69 -1.94 5.47
CA ALA A 33 -0.05 -1.22 6.50
C ALA A 33 -1.55 -1.16 6.20
N SER A 34 -2.38 -1.03 7.24
CA SER A 34 -3.84 -0.94 7.11
C SER A 34 -4.46 -0.18 8.29
N LEU A 35 -5.54 0.55 7.99
CA LEU A 35 -6.43 1.19 8.97
C LEU A 35 -5.73 2.19 9.90
N ILE A 36 -4.72 2.90 9.43
CA ILE A 36 -4.02 3.92 10.19
C ILE A 36 -4.73 5.25 10.00
N PHE A 37 -5.56 5.64 10.98
CA PHE A 37 -6.40 6.85 10.95
C PHE A 37 -6.12 7.82 12.10
N ILE A 38 -5.12 7.57 12.93
CA ILE A 38 -4.71 8.43 14.05
C ILE A 38 -3.52 9.25 13.59
N GLU A 39 -3.66 10.58 13.58
CA GLU A 39 -2.74 11.51 12.94
C GLU A 39 -1.29 11.40 13.46
N ASP A 40 -1.09 11.40 14.78
CA ASP A 40 0.23 11.28 15.39
C ASP A 40 0.92 9.93 15.09
N LEU A 41 0.15 8.85 15.05
CA LEU A 41 0.66 7.51 14.71
C LEU A 41 0.89 7.36 13.19
N ALA A 42 0.04 7.97 12.38
CA ALA A 42 0.25 8.05 10.94
C ALA A 42 1.58 8.76 10.62
N GLN A 43 1.88 9.87 11.30
CA GLN A 43 3.13 10.58 11.13
C GLN A 43 4.34 9.72 11.54
N LYS A 44 4.28 9.01 12.68
CA LYS A 44 5.33 8.07 13.11
C LYS A 44 5.61 7.01 12.05
N VAL A 45 4.56 6.44 11.44
CA VAL A 45 4.72 5.45 10.36
C VAL A 45 5.37 6.08 9.13
N VAL A 46 4.94 7.27 8.72
CA VAL A 46 5.55 7.98 7.59
C VAL A 46 7.01 8.27 7.87
N ASP A 47 7.37 8.77 9.06
CA ASP A 47 8.74 9.09 9.44
C ASP A 47 9.65 7.87 9.42
N ALA A 48 9.14 6.70 9.83
CA ALA A 48 9.89 5.46 9.81
C ALA A 48 10.06 4.87 8.39
N VAL A 49 9.02 4.95 7.55
CA VAL A 49 8.99 4.25 6.26
C VAL A 49 9.51 5.09 5.10
N ALA A 50 9.20 6.39 5.06
CA ALA A 50 9.55 7.25 3.93
C ALA A 50 11.06 7.27 3.60
N PRO A 51 11.99 7.27 4.56
CA PRO A 51 13.42 7.22 4.26
C PRO A 51 13.87 5.93 3.54
N HIS A 52 13.12 4.84 3.72
CA HIS A 52 13.45 3.53 3.17
C HIS A 52 12.59 3.16 1.96
N ARG A 53 11.64 4.01 1.57
CA ARG A 53 10.64 3.72 0.54
C ARG A 53 11.27 3.30 -0.80
N ASP A 54 12.34 3.94 -1.20
CA ASP A 54 12.99 3.64 -2.49
C ASP A 54 13.71 2.28 -2.47
N ARG A 55 14.19 1.86 -1.31
CA ARG A 55 14.81 0.56 -1.09
C ARG A 55 13.78 -0.58 -1.03
N LEU A 56 12.61 -0.32 -0.45
CA LEU A 56 11.55 -1.32 -0.36
C LEU A 56 11.21 -1.85 -1.76
N LYS A 57 11.10 -3.16 -1.89
CA LYS A 57 10.67 -3.84 -3.12
C LYS A 57 9.18 -3.62 -3.37
N ALA A 58 8.38 -3.62 -2.29
CA ALA A 58 6.97 -3.28 -2.32
C ALA A 58 6.54 -2.58 -1.03
N ALA A 59 5.64 -1.62 -1.16
CA ALA A 59 4.93 -1.01 -0.04
C ALA A 59 3.43 -0.99 -0.39
N VAL A 60 2.62 -1.71 0.39
CA VAL A 60 1.17 -1.79 0.20
C VAL A 60 0.49 -1.19 1.41
N VAL A 61 -0.19 -0.09 1.21
CA VAL A 61 -0.98 0.57 2.25
C VAL A 61 -2.45 0.49 1.87
N PHE A 62 -3.19 -0.25 2.67
CA PHE A 62 -4.65 -0.31 2.60
C PHE A 62 -5.25 0.94 3.25
N PRO A 63 -6.58 1.14 3.21
CA PRO A 63 -7.21 2.38 3.64
C PRO A 63 -6.63 2.93 4.94
N SER A 64 -6.05 4.11 4.84
CA SER A 64 -5.36 4.82 5.91
C SER A 64 -5.41 6.32 5.64
N MET A 65 -4.80 7.14 6.49
CA MET A 65 -4.64 8.57 6.25
C MET A 65 -3.84 8.82 4.94
N PRO A 66 -4.10 9.95 4.25
CA PRO A 66 -3.51 10.23 2.93
C PRO A 66 -1.99 10.19 2.89
N GLU A 67 -1.33 10.65 3.93
CA GLU A 67 0.13 10.67 4.06
C GLU A 67 0.69 9.24 4.09
N VAL A 68 0.03 8.30 4.79
CA VAL A 68 0.42 6.89 4.83
C VAL A 68 0.14 6.24 3.48
N MET A 69 -1.00 6.55 2.85
CA MET A 69 -1.35 6.00 1.53
C MET A 69 -0.37 6.42 0.43
N ARG A 70 0.31 7.55 0.55
CA ARG A 70 1.36 7.99 -0.39
C ARG A 70 2.59 7.09 -0.37
N LEU A 71 2.76 6.27 0.66
CA LEU A 71 3.84 5.29 0.73
C LEU A 71 3.66 4.13 -0.25
N ASN A 72 2.44 3.89 -0.75
CA ASN A 72 2.17 2.83 -1.72
C ASN A 72 3.14 2.85 -2.89
N LYS A 73 3.75 1.70 -3.14
CA LYS A 73 4.69 1.45 -4.23
C LYS A 73 4.67 -0.02 -4.59
N LEU A 74 4.33 -0.35 -5.82
CA LEU A 74 4.41 -1.69 -6.38
C LEU A 74 5.05 -1.60 -7.78
N GLY A 75 6.32 -1.96 -7.88
CA GLY A 75 7.06 -1.82 -9.13
C GLY A 75 7.01 -0.38 -9.64
N SER A 76 6.46 -0.19 -10.83
CA SER A 76 6.26 1.13 -11.45
C SER A 76 4.99 1.87 -10.98
N PHE A 77 4.12 1.20 -10.22
CA PHE A 77 2.89 1.79 -9.66
C PHE A 77 3.20 2.55 -8.37
N SER A 78 2.78 3.82 -8.29
CA SER A 78 2.92 4.66 -7.10
C SER A 78 1.71 5.57 -6.94
N MET A 79 1.09 5.56 -5.76
CA MET A 79 -0.01 6.46 -5.42
C MET A 79 0.42 7.93 -5.42
N ALA A 80 1.69 8.23 -5.12
CA ALA A 80 2.21 9.59 -5.18
C ALA A 80 2.20 10.15 -6.61
N GLN A 81 2.46 9.32 -7.62
CA GLN A 81 2.40 9.71 -9.04
C GLN A 81 0.96 9.88 -9.53
N LEU A 82 0.01 9.09 -9.03
CA LEU A 82 -1.41 9.25 -9.35
C LEU A 82 -1.98 10.56 -8.78
N GLY A 83 -1.49 11.02 -7.63
CA GLY A 83 -1.88 12.31 -7.03
C GLY A 83 -1.42 13.53 -7.84
N GLN A 84 -0.42 13.39 -8.71
CA GLN A 84 0.03 14.44 -9.64
C GLN A 84 -0.79 14.48 -10.94
N SER A 85 -1.45 13.39 -11.28
CA SER A 85 -2.40 13.35 -12.38
C SER A 85 -3.71 14.04 -11.94
N LYS A 86 -3.92 15.25 -12.45
CA LYS A 86 -4.98 16.21 -12.06
C LYS A 86 -6.43 15.71 -12.20
N SER A 87 -6.71 14.47 -12.63
CA SER A 87 -8.06 14.17 -13.08
C SER A 87 -8.90 13.20 -12.25
N ALA A 88 -8.36 12.19 -11.57
CA ALA A 88 -9.21 11.19 -10.91
C ALA A 88 -9.02 11.12 -9.38
N ILE A 89 -7.78 11.17 -8.91
CA ILE A 89 -7.48 10.97 -7.47
C ILE A 89 -7.47 12.29 -6.70
N ALA A 90 -7.15 13.41 -7.36
CA ALA A 90 -7.29 14.74 -6.75
C ALA A 90 -8.76 15.06 -6.44
N GLY A 91 -9.70 14.63 -7.30
CA GLY A 91 -11.14 14.69 -7.02
C GLY A 91 -11.57 13.80 -5.85
N PHE A 92 -10.92 12.65 -5.71
CA PHE A 92 -11.12 11.72 -4.60
C PHE A 92 -10.65 12.30 -3.27
N MET A 93 -9.45 12.87 -3.23
CA MET A 93 -8.89 13.46 -2.01
C MET A 93 -9.59 14.75 -1.58
N LYS A 94 -10.07 15.57 -2.52
CA LYS A 94 -10.78 16.82 -2.23
C LYS A 94 -12.16 16.58 -1.60
N LYS A 95 -12.91 15.57 -2.06
CA LYS A 95 -14.22 15.21 -1.50
C LYS A 95 -14.15 14.62 -0.08
N ARG A 96 -12.99 14.08 0.35
CA ARG A 96 -12.82 13.53 1.69
C ARG A 96 -12.83 14.60 2.79
N LYS A 97 -12.44 15.83 2.48
CA LYS A 97 -12.47 16.95 3.44
C LYS A 97 -13.90 17.36 3.81
N GLU A 98 -14.88 16.93 3.01
CA GLU A 98 -16.28 17.34 3.13
C GLU A 98 -17.24 16.21 3.54
N ALA A 99 -16.80 14.93 3.52
CA ALA A 99 -17.67 13.77 3.81
C ALA A 99 -17.09 12.89 4.91
N GLY A 100 -17.82 12.72 6.00
CA GLY A 100 -17.53 11.74 7.06
C GLY A 100 -17.46 10.29 6.52
N GLY A 101 -17.09 9.32 7.36
CA GLY A 101 -16.68 7.95 7.02
C GLY A 101 -17.46 7.17 5.95
N ALA A 102 -18.72 7.49 5.66
CA ALA A 102 -19.50 6.89 4.58
C ALA A 102 -18.96 7.24 3.18
N GLY A 103 -18.38 8.44 3.01
CA GLY A 103 -17.79 8.88 1.74
C GLY A 103 -16.52 8.12 1.34
N PHE A 104 -15.85 7.46 2.30
CA PHE A 104 -14.63 6.69 2.03
C PHE A 104 -14.93 5.36 1.32
N GLN A 105 -15.95 4.62 1.76
CA GLN A 105 -16.36 3.36 1.11
C GLN A 105 -16.82 3.62 -0.33
N ASP A 106 -17.65 4.62 -0.54
CA ASP A 106 -18.11 5.02 -1.89
C ASP A 106 -16.96 5.45 -2.80
N ALA A 107 -16.00 6.16 -2.25
CA ALA A 107 -14.86 6.61 -2.99
C ALA A 107 -13.91 5.45 -3.35
N MET A 108 -13.74 4.47 -2.45
CA MET A 108 -12.97 3.26 -2.71
C MET A 108 -13.65 2.37 -3.76
N LEU A 109 -14.97 2.19 -3.69
CA LEU A 109 -15.73 1.47 -4.70
C LEU A 109 -15.65 2.15 -6.06
N LYS A 110 -15.67 3.48 -6.11
CA LYS A 110 -15.48 4.24 -7.36
C LYS A 110 -14.07 4.07 -7.91
N LEU A 111 -13.04 4.07 -7.05
CA LEU A 111 -11.66 3.78 -7.47
C LEU A 111 -11.56 2.39 -8.09
N LEU A 112 -12.07 1.36 -7.39
CA LEU A 112 -12.07 -0.03 -7.88
C LEU A 112 -12.84 -0.18 -9.19
N ASN A 113 -13.95 0.53 -9.37
CA ASN A 113 -14.74 0.50 -10.59
C ASN A 113 -14.13 1.30 -11.74
N THR A 114 -13.37 2.35 -11.45
CA THR A 114 -12.76 3.23 -12.46
C THR A 114 -11.40 2.72 -12.92
N LEU A 115 -10.68 2.01 -12.05
CA LEU A 115 -9.34 1.49 -12.32
C LEU A 115 -9.27 0.59 -13.57
N PRO A 116 -10.20 -0.36 -13.83
CA PRO A 116 -10.18 -1.16 -15.06
C PRO A 116 -10.19 -0.31 -16.35
N THR A 117 -10.88 0.83 -16.31
CA THR A 117 -10.94 1.75 -17.44
C THR A 117 -9.63 2.50 -17.62
N VAL A 118 -9.03 2.95 -16.52
CA VAL A 118 -7.73 3.65 -16.53
C VAL A 118 -6.60 2.72 -16.96
N LEU A 119 -6.65 1.44 -16.59
CA LEU A 119 -5.65 0.42 -16.95
C LEU A 119 -5.50 0.23 -18.46
N LYS A 120 -6.54 0.49 -19.26
CA LYS A 120 -6.50 0.38 -20.72
C LYS A 120 -5.56 1.39 -21.38
N TYR A 121 -5.29 2.51 -20.70
CA TYR A 121 -4.46 3.60 -21.20
C TYR A 121 -3.05 3.63 -20.60
N LEU A 122 -2.74 2.70 -19.69
CA LEU A 122 -1.42 2.61 -19.09
C LEU A 122 -0.51 1.69 -19.92
N PRO A 123 0.81 1.96 -19.97
CA PRO A 123 1.79 0.99 -20.45
C PRO A 123 1.63 -0.38 -19.76
N VAL A 124 1.92 -1.47 -20.48
CA VAL A 124 1.66 -2.85 -20.02
C VAL A 124 2.22 -3.11 -18.62
N GLU A 125 3.47 -2.72 -18.37
CA GLU A 125 4.12 -2.89 -17.07
C GLU A 125 3.37 -2.17 -15.94
N LYS A 126 3.04 -0.88 -16.15
CA LYS A 126 2.27 -0.09 -15.17
C LYS A 126 0.86 -0.66 -14.93
N ALA A 127 0.26 -1.23 -15.96
CA ALA A 127 -1.04 -1.87 -15.85
C ALA A 127 -0.96 -3.17 -15.04
N GLN A 128 0.11 -3.94 -15.15
CA GLN A 128 0.34 -5.15 -14.36
C GLN A 128 0.53 -4.83 -12.87
N ASP A 129 1.35 -3.83 -12.55
CA ASP A 129 1.57 -3.39 -11.16
C ASP A 129 0.29 -2.85 -10.52
N ALA A 130 -0.49 -2.08 -11.27
CA ALA A 130 -1.79 -1.60 -10.80
C ALA A 130 -2.78 -2.75 -10.58
N ARG A 131 -2.77 -3.78 -11.44
CA ARG A 131 -3.56 -5.02 -11.23
C ARG A 131 -3.10 -5.77 -9.98
N SER A 132 -1.80 -5.85 -9.73
CA SER A 132 -1.24 -6.46 -8.52
C SER A 132 -1.68 -5.71 -7.26
N PHE A 133 -1.74 -4.38 -7.30
CA PHE A 133 -2.30 -3.58 -6.22
C PHE A 133 -3.78 -3.88 -5.98
N MET A 134 -4.59 -3.99 -7.03
CA MET A 134 -6.01 -4.37 -6.91
C MET A 134 -6.18 -5.77 -6.34
N LEU A 135 -5.38 -6.73 -6.79
CA LEU A 135 -5.41 -8.10 -6.29
C LEU A 135 -5.01 -8.15 -4.81
N SER A 136 -4.01 -7.37 -4.40
CA SER A 136 -3.65 -7.19 -2.99
C SER A 136 -4.83 -6.75 -2.16
N PHE A 137 -5.61 -5.81 -2.68
CA PHE A 137 -6.81 -5.31 -2.04
C PHE A 137 -7.89 -6.38 -1.90
N GLN A 138 -8.09 -7.21 -2.93
CA GLN A 138 -9.06 -8.31 -2.90
C GLN A 138 -8.67 -9.38 -1.86
N TYR A 139 -7.38 -9.75 -1.80
CA TYR A 139 -6.89 -10.66 -0.76
C TYR A 139 -7.11 -10.11 0.64
N TRP A 140 -6.80 -8.83 0.84
CA TRP A 140 -6.97 -8.15 2.13
C TRP A 140 -8.45 -8.12 2.56
N LEU A 141 -9.35 -7.75 1.67
CA LEU A 141 -10.80 -7.74 1.94
C LEU A 141 -11.35 -9.13 2.22
N GLY A 142 -10.80 -10.18 1.61
CA GLY A 142 -11.16 -11.56 1.89
C GLY A 142 -10.85 -12.00 3.32
N GLY A 143 -9.84 -11.42 3.96
CA GLY A 143 -9.56 -11.46 5.40
C GLY A 143 -9.29 -12.84 6.00
N THR A 144 -9.16 -13.90 5.19
CA THR A 144 -8.82 -15.23 5.68
C THR A 144 -7.32 -15.42 5.79
N PRO A 145 -6.83 -16.32 6.69
CA PRO A 145 -5.41 -16.65 6.75
C PRO A 145 -4.81 -17.07 5.42
N ASP A 146 -5.56 -17.85 4.61
CA ASP A 146 -5.11 -18.28 3.28
C ASP A 146 -5.00 -17.10 2.31
N ASN A 147 -5.93 -16.15 2.35
CA ASN A 147 -5.85 -14.94 1.55
C ASN A 147 -4.65 -14.08 1.94
N LEU A 148 -4.38 -13.90 3.23
CA LEU A 148 -3.21 -13.17 3.70
C LEU A 148 -1.92 -13.86 3.30
N LYS A 149 -1.84 -15.19 3.44
CA LYS A 149 -0.70 -15.98 2.98
C LYS A 149 -0.48 -15.79 1.47
N ASN A 150 -1.52 -15.97 0.66
CA ASN A 150 -1.43 -15.83 -0.80
C ASN A 150 -1.04 -14.40 -1.21
N PHE A 151 -1.53 -13.39 -0.51
CA PHE A 151 -1.14 -12.00 -0.69
C PHE A 151 0.36 -11.80 -0.46
N LEU A 152 0.90 -12.29 0.65
CA LEU A 152 2.33 -12.16 0.98
C LEU A 152 3.21 -12.95 0.00
N LEU A 153 2.79 -14.16 -0.39
CA LEU A 153 3.49 -14.95 -1.39
C LEU A 153 3.50 -14.24 -2.74
N MET A 154 2.37 -13.67 -3.17
CA MET A 154 2.30 -12.90 -4.41
C MET A 154 3.27 -11.70 -4.41
N LEU A 155 3.38 -10.98 -3.30
CA LEU A 155 4.33 -9.87 -3.19
C LEU A 155 5.78 -10.37 -3.24
N ALA A 156 6.07 -11.47 -2.55
CA ALA A 156 7.39 -12.07 -2.55
C ALA A 156 7.80 -12.52 -3.97
N ASP A 157 6.96 -13.30 -4.64
CA ASP A 157 7.25 -13.85 -5.96
C ASP A 157 7.41 -12.76 -7.03
N LYS A 158 6.58 -11.71 -6.98
CA LYS A 158 6.61 -10.68 -8.02
C LYS A 158 7.65 -9.59 -7.80
N TYR A 159 7.92 -9.23 -6.54
CA TYR A 159 8.71 -8.02 -6.24
C TYR A 159 10.00 -8.29 -5.46
N VAL A 160 10.07 -9.38 -4.69
CA VAL A 160 11.28 -9.73 -3.93
C VAL A 160 12.13 -10.73 -4.69
N PHE A 161 11.50 -11.77 -5.25
CA PHE A 161 12.15 -12.85 -5.99
C PHE A 161 11.55 -12.98 -7.41
N PRO A 162 11.58 -11.92 -8.23
CA PRO A 162 11.03 -12.02 -9.57
C PRO A 162 11.76 -13.12 -10.35
N PRO A 163 11.04 -13.92 -11.16
CA PRO A 163 11.68 -14.91 -12.03
C PRO A 163 12.72 -14.22 -12.93
N ALA A 164 13.80 -14.93 -13.23
CA ALA A 164 14.82 -14.42 -14.15
C ALA A 164 14.18 -14.11 -15.51
N GLU A 165 14.55 -12.97 -16.12
CA GLU A 165 14.06 -12.61 -17.45
C GLU A 165 14.40 -13.75 -18.44
N GLY A 166 13.37 -14.46 -18.88
CA GLY A 166 13.49 -15.55 -19.89
C GLY A 166 12.94 -16.91 -19.48
N GLU A 167 12.40 -17.09 -18.28
CA GLU A 167 11.69 -18.31 -17.86
C GLU A 167 10.17 -18.03 -17.83
N GLU A 168 9.53 -18.03 -19.00
CA GLU A 168 8.08 -18.22 -19.18
C GLU A 168 7.81 -19.59 -19.79
#